data_866adcffa6a4d16e71864fae524945ad
#
_entry.id   866adcffa6a4d16e71864fae524945ad
#
_cell.length_a   1.000
_cell.length_b   1.000
_cell.length_c   1.000
_cell.angle_alpha   90.00
_cell.angle_beta   90.00
_cell.angle_gamma   90.00
#
_symmetry.space_group_name_H-M   'P 1'
#
loop_
_entity.id
_entity.type
_entity.pdbx_description
1 polymer ?
#
loop_
_entity_poly.entity_id
_entity_poly.type
_entity_poly.pdbx_seq_one_letter_code
_entity_poly.pdbx_strand_id
1 'polypeptide(L)'
;MTDTGFSGAEQWVVWNGSLGVLDMVSIGRVEDDAGGRQAWLDAPYGIVGPFSLDELEQTGRIAFGACFVMSRRRWQEDQVELRVAAQKARRALMAMFDGEDDSPHREALGLPPDGRLDAAEINAAFRRRAKTAHPDAGGSDADYRRIAEARDALLEMLADA
;
A
#
# COMPACT_ATOMS: atom_id res chain seq x y z
N MET A 1 6.24 24.29 -40.81
CA MET A 1 6.17 22.81 -40.77
C MET A 1 7.54 22.31 -40.37
N THR A 2 7.80 22.25 -39.10
CA THR A 2 8.97 21.54 -38.57
C THR A 2 8.46 20.24 -37.97
N ASP A 3 8.54 19.22 -38.80
CA ASP A 3 8.39 17.83 -38.41
C ASP A 3 9.59 17.53 -37.46
N THR A 4 9.39 17.79 -36.19
CA THR A 4 10.32 17.35 -35.17
C THR A 4 10.01 15.87 -34.98
N GLY A 5 10.79 15.06 -35.70
CA GLY A 5 10.68 13.60 -35.71
C GLY A 5 10.72 13.01 -34.30
N PHE A 6 9.61 13.03 -33.63
CA PHE A 6 9.34 12.15 -32.53
C PHE A 6 9.14 10.77 -33.14
N SER A 7 10.09 9.91 -32.98
CA SER A 7 9.99 8.53 -33.43
C SER A 7 8.78 7.92 -32.69
N GLY A 8 7.65 7.84 -33.36
CA GLY A 8 6.36 7.39 -32.83
C GLY A 8 6.31 5.93 -32.39
N ALA A 9 7.42 5.37 -31.97
CA ALA A 9 7.56 3.96 -31.56
C ALA A 9 8.12 3.81 -30.15
N GLU A 10 8.48 4.88 -29.45
CA GLU A 10 9.00 4.75 -28.09
C GLU A 10 7.85 4.53 -27.11
N GLN A 11 7.80 3.33 -26.55
CA GLN A 11 6.82 2.97 -25.55
C GLN A 11 7.38 3.24 -24.14
N TRP A 12 6.56 3.88 -23.35
CA TRP A 12 6.83 4.18 -21.95
C TRP A 12 6.03 3.25 -21.05
N VAL A 13 6.54 3.02 -19.85
CA VAL A 13 5.82 2.25 -18.83
C VAL A 13 4.98 3.22 -18.01
N VAL A 14 3.68 2.93 -17.89
CA VAL A 14 2.78 3.58 -16.92
C VAL A 14 2.55 2.63 -15.75
N TRP A 15 2.76 3.10 -14.54
CA TRP A 15 2.57 2.36 -13.30
C TRP A 15 1.68 3.11 -12.33
N ASN A 16 0.64 2.46 -11.84
CA ASN A 16 -0.17 2.92 -10.72
C ASN A 16 -0.27 1.81 -9.68
N GLY A 17 0.51 1.93 -8.60
CA GLY A 17 0.58 0.90 -7.55
C GLY A 17 -0.72 0.74 -6.76
N SER A 18 -1.50 1.81 -6.62
CA SER A 18 -2.78 1.80 -5.90
C SER A 18 -3.84 0.99 -6.63
N LEU A 19 -3.88 1.11 -7.95
CA LEU A 19 -4.82 0.39 -8.81
C LEU A 19 -4.26 -0.93 -9.35
N GLY A 20 -2.96 -1.18 -9.14
CA GLY A 20 -2.29 -2.35 -9.71
C GLY A 20 -2.14 -2.31 -11.23
N VAL A 21 -2.16 -1.10 -11.82
CA VAL A 21 -2.02 -0.92 -13.27
C VAL A 21 -0.55 -0.88 -13.66
N LEU A 22 -0.19 -1.72 -14.60
CA LEU A 22 1.11 -1.72 -15.27
C LEU A 22 0.86 -1.95 -16.76
N ASP A 23 1.22 -0.98 -17.57
CA ASP A 23 1.01 -1.07 -19.02
C ASP A 23 2.11 -0.34 -19.80
N MET A 24 2.12 -0.56 -21.10
CA MET A 24 2.99 0.12 -22.05
C MET A 24 2.17 1.12 -22.86
N VAL A 25 2.63 2.35 -22.94
CA VAL A 25 1.89 3.43 -23.57
C VAL A 25 2.85 4.35 -24.35
N SER A 26 2.33 4.97 -25.38
CA SER A 26 3.03 5.99 -26.15
C SER A 26 2.64 7.40 -25.67
N ILE A 27 3.45 8.39 -26.01
CA ILE A 27 3.08 9.79 -25.84
C ILE A 27 2.04 10.13 -26.92
N GLY A 28 0.90 10.65 -26.48
CA GLY A 28 -0.22 11.00 -27.37
C GLY A 28 -0.14 12.44 -27.87
N ARG A 29 -0.25 13.40 -26.95
CA ARG A 29 -0.26 14.84 -27.27
C ARG A 29 0.96 15.52 -26.65
N VAL A 30 1.58 16.41 -27.41
CA VAL A 30 2.66 17.27 -26.96
C VAL A 30 2.32 18.72 -27.29
N GLU A 31 2.48 19.60 -26.33
CA GLU A 31 2.31 21.04 -26.48
C GLU A 31 3.55 21.76 -25.97
N ASP A 32 3.97 22.79 -26.68
CA ASP A 32 5.03 23.66 -26.26
C ASP A 32 4.48 24.81 -25.40
N ASP A 33 5.01 24.99 -24.22
CA ASP A 33 4.69 26.07 -23.32
C ASP A 33 5.95 26.85 -22.94
N ALA A 34 5.77 28.01 -22.31
CA ALA A 34 6.86 28.85 -21.82
C ALA A 34 7.81 28.11 -20.85
N GLY A 35 7.36 27.03 -20.24
CA GLY A 35 8.14 26.18 -19.33
C GLY A 35 8.77 24.95 -19.98
N GLY A 36 8.60 24.72 -21.30
CA GLY A 36 9.09 23.55 -22.01
C GLY A 36 8.00 22.72 -22.66
N ARG A 37 8.34 21.50 -23.05
CA ARG A 37 7.40 20.57 -23.69
C ARG A 37 6.50 19.88 -22.64
N GLN A 38 5.19 20.10 -22.78
CA GLN A 38 4.19 19.41 -21.98
C GLN A 38 3.58 18.24 -22.76
N ALA A 39 3.40 17.10 -22.13
CA ALA A 39 2.90 15.89 -22.78
C ALA A 39 1.75 15.24 -22.02
N TRP A 40 0.96 14.49 -22.76
CA TRP A 40 -0.08 13.57 -22.27
C TRP A 40 0.16 12.20 -22.85
N LEU A 41 -0.21 11.17 -22.12
CA LEU A 41 -0.17 9.82 -22.63
C LEU A 41 -1.26 9.58 -23.67
N ASP A 42 -1.04 8.61 -24.55
CA ASP A 42 -2.03 8.17 -25.52
C ASP A 42 -3.15 7.35 -24.85
N ALA A 43 -4.25 7.14 -25.58
CA ALA A 43 -5.34 6.32 -25.07
C ALA A 43 -4.87 4.90 -24.70
N PRO A 44 -5.43 4.31 -23.63
CA PRO A 44 -6.53 4.77 -22.78
C PRO A 44 -6.12 5.71 -21.64
N TYR A 45 -4.87 6.11 -21.56
CA TYR A 45 -4.30 6.90 -20.48
C TYR A 45 -4.21 8.40 -20.75
N GLY A 46 -5.04 8.93 -21.65
CA GLY A 46 -5.04 10.34 -22.04
C GLY A 46 -5.32 11.35 -20.93
N ILE A 47 -5.79 10.90 -19.78
CA ILE A 47 -5.97 11.73 -18.58
C ILE A 47 -4.66 11.96 -17.81
N VAL A 48 -3.62 11.19 -18.10
CA VAL A 48 -2.30 11.36 -17.48
C VAL A 48 -1.55 12.44 -18.23
N GLY A 49 -1.50 13.61 -17.64
CA GLY A 49 -0.89 14.81 -18.16
C GLY A 49 -1.67 16.08 -17.74
N PRO A 50 -1.12 17.29 -17.98
CA PRO A 50 0.21 17.51 -18.55
C PRO A 50 1.36 17.16 -17.61
N PHE A 51 2.43 16.62 -18.16
CA PHE A 51 3.70 16.43 -17.47
C PHE A 51 4.86 16.91 -18.36
N SER A 52 6.00 17.22 -17.74
CA SER A 52 7.17 17.68 -18.51
C SER A 52 7.81 16.54 -19.29
N LEU A 53 7.74 16.61 -20.61
CA LEU A 53 8.38 15.64 -21.49
C LEU A 53 9.92 15.74 -21.41
N ASP A 54 10.42 16.95 -21.25
CA ASP A 54 11.87 17.19 -21.12
C ASP A 54 12.42 16.54 -19.86
N GLU A 55 11.71 16.64 -18.74
CA GLU A 55 12.08 15.97 -17.49
C GLU A 55 12.00 14.45 -17.63
N LEU A 56 10.96 13.92 -18.26
CA LEU A 56 10.82 12.49 -18.49
C LEU A 56 11.95 11.91 -19.34
N GLU A 57 12.33 12.59 -20.41
CA GLU A 57 13.44 12.19 -21.27
C GLU A 57 14.79 12.29 -20.55
N GLN A 58 14.98 13.31 -19.72
CA GLN A 58 16.22 13.54 -18.99
C GLN A 58 16.42 12.56 -17.83
N THR A 59 15.37 12.30 -17.04
CA THR A 59 15.45 11.48 -15.83
C THR A 59 15.03 10.03 -16.06
N GLY A 60 14.28 9.76 -17.13
CA GLY A 60 13.67 8.46 -17.41
C GLY A 60 12.47 8.11 -16.54
N ARG A 61 12.03 9.00 -15.67
CA ARG A 61 10.90 8.80 -14.75
C ARG A 61 10.27 10.12 -14.33
N ILE A 62 8.94 10.14 -14.33
CA ILE A 62 8.16 11.27 -13.82
C ILE A 62 6.95 10.77 -13.03
N ALA A 63 6.53 11.50 -12.03
CA ALA A 63 5.33 11.24 -11.25
C ALA A 63 4.18 12.14 -11.72
N PHE A 64 3.00 11.55 -11.88
CA PHE A 64 1.77 12.29 -12.15
C PHE A 64 0.65 11.73 -11.26
N GLY A 65 0.31 12.44 -10.20
CA GLY A 65 -0.64 11.95 -9.21
C GLY A 65 -0.18 10.63 -8.59
N ALA A 66 -1.02 9.61 -8.68
CA ALA A 66 -0.69 8.25 -8.22
C ALA A 66 0.06 7.41 -9.27
N CYS A 67 0.29 7.96 -10.45
CA CYS A 67 0.94 7.27 -11.56
C CYS A 67 2.41 7.66 -11.69
N PHE A 68 3.20 6.70 -12.15
CA PHE A 68 4.56 6.96 -12.66
C PHE A 68 4.61 6.66 -14.15
N VAL A 69 5.25 7.53 -14.90
CA VAL A 69 5.59 7.30 -16.30
C VAL A 69 7.12 7.19 -16.36
N MET A 70 7.62 6.12 -16.94
CA MET A 70 9.04 5.85 -16.94
C MET A 70 9.51 5.09 -18.19
N SER A 71 10.80 5.18 -18.48
CA SER A 71 11.40 4.35 -19.52
C SER A 71 11.41 2.88 -19.08
N ARG A 72 11.46 1.96 -20.06
CA ARG A 72 11.61 0.51 -19.80
C ARG A 72 12.79 0.20 -18.88
N ARG A 73 13.91 0.83 -19.15
CA ARG A 73 15.13 0.66 -18.36
C ARG A 73 14.88 1.08 -16.90
N ARG A 74 14.30 2.25 -16.69
CA ARG A 74 14.02 2.76 -15.36
C ARG A 74 13.03 1.87 -14.62
N TRP A 75 12.01 1.35 -15.32
CA TRP A 75 11.09 0.37 -14.75
C TRP A 75 11.81 -0.91 -14.29
N GLN A 76 12.71 -1.46 -15.12
CA GLN A 76 13.47 -2.65 -14.75
C GLN A 76 14.35 -2.45 -13.51
N GLU A 77 14.92 -1.26 -13.35
CA GLU A 77 15.71 -0.88 -12.18
C GLU A 77 14.85 -0.69 -10.93
N ASP A 78 13.73 0.00 -11.04
CA ASP A 78 12.93 0.48 -9.92
C ASP A 78 11.75 -0.44 -9.55
N GLN A 79 11.40 -1.44 -10.37
CA GLN A 79 10.16 -2.21 -10.21
C GLN A 79 10.00 -2.89 -8.85
N VAL A 80 11.09 -3.39 -8.26
CA VAL A 80 11.06 -4.06 -6.96
C VAL A 80 10.71 -3.07 -5.86
N GLU A 81 11.38 -1.92 -5.85
CA GLU A 81 11.12 -0.84 -4.89
C GLU A 81 9.69 -0.33 -5.00
N LEU A 82 9.22 -0.08 -6.22
CA LEU A 82 7.86 0.41 -6.48
C LEU A 82 6.78 -0.59 -6.04
N ARG A 83 7.01 -1.88 -6.24
CA ARG A 83 6.08 -2.94 -5.79
C ARG A 83 6.05 -3.05 -4.27
N VAL A 84 7.21 -2.97 -3.62
CA VAL A 84 7.29 -2.96 -2.16
C VAL A 84 6.58 -1.73 -1.58
N ALA A 85 6.84 -0.55 -2.15
CA ALA A 85 6.18 0.69 -1.74
C ALA A 85 4.65 0.63 -1.94
N ALA A 86 4.18 0.10 -3.07
CA ALA A 86 2.75 -0.08 -3.35
C ALA A 86 2.10 -1.07 -2.38
N GLN A 87 2.75 -2.16 -2.06
CA GLN A 87 2.26 -3.14 -1.09
C GLN A 87 2.17 -2.55 0.31
N LYS A 88 3.19 -1.79 0.73
CA LYS A 88 3.18 -1.08 2.01
C LYS A 88 2.07 -0.04 2.08
N ALA A 89 1.89 0.76 1.04
CA ALA A 89 0.81 1.75 0.96
C ALA A 89 -0.57 1.11 1.00
N ARG A 90 -0.77 -0.02 0.32
CA ARG A 90 -2.04 -0.76 0.33
C ARG A 90 -2.34 -1.34 1.71
N ARG A 91 -1.35 -1.90 2.40
CA ARG A 91 -1.50 -2.38 3.77
C ARG A 91 -1.88 -1.24 4.73
N ALA A 92 -1.19 -0.10 4.64
CA ALA A 92 -1.51 1.07 5.45
C ALA A 92 -2.92 1.60 5.18
N LEU A 93 -3.35 1.61 3.91
CA LEU A 93 -4.71 2.01 3.53
C LEU A 93 -5.76 1.03 4.08
N MET A 94 -5.53 -0.27 3.93
CA MET A 94 -6.42 -1.30 4.49
C MET A 94 -6.50 -1.22 6.01
N ALA A 95 -5.38 -0.99 6.71
CA ALA A 95 -5.37 -0.78 8.15
C ALA A 95 -6.16 0.47 8.60
N MET A 96 -6.33 1.46 7.73
CA MET A 96 -7.18 2.63 8.01
C MET A 96 -8.68 2.32 7.84
N PHE A 97 -9.04 1.38 6.94
CA PHE A 97 -10.43 0.97 6.69
C PHE A 97 -10.84 -0.25 7.50
N ASP A 98 -9.97 -1.22 7.63
CA ASP A 98 -10.03 -2.29 8.61
C ASP A 98 -9.38 -1.76 9.90
N GLY A 99 -9.93 -0.75 10.49
CA GLY A 99 -9.71 -0.56 11.90
C GLY A 99 -10.11 -1.87 12.54
N GLU A 100 -9.21 -2.84 12.59
CA GLU A 100 -9.41 -4.03 13.38
C GLU A 100 -9.70 -3.49 14.77
N ASP A 101 -11.00 -3.46 15.07
CA ASP A 101 -11.47 -3.07 16.37
C ASP A 101 -10.90 -4.11 17.34
N ASP A 102 -9.76 -3.80 17.92
CA ASP A 102 -9.11 -4.65 18.91
C ASP A 102 -9.86 -4.63 20.26
N SER A 103 -10.87 -3.76 20.37
CA SER A 103 -11.69 -3.62 21.57
C SER A 103 -12.30 -4.93 22.07
N PRO A 104 -12.89 -5.80 21.21
CA PRO A 104 -13.42 -7.08 21.69
C PRO A 104 -12.32 -8.01 22.23
N HIS A 105 -11.14 -7.96 21.63
CA HIS A 105 -10.00 -8.78 22.04
C HIS A 105 -9.38 -8.26 23.34
N ARG A 106 -9.27 -6.95 23.49
CA ARG A 106 -8.83 -6.31 24.74
C ARG A 106 -9.79 -6.59 25.88
N GLU A 107 -11.08 -6.49 25.64
CA GLU A 107 -12.12 -6.80 26.62
C GLU A 107 -12.06 -8.27 27.06
N ALA A 108 -11.94 -9.20 26.11
CA ALA A 108 -11.83 -10.64 26.40
C ALA A 108 -10.66 -10.96 27.33
N LEU A 109 -9.54 -10.26 27.18
CA LEU A 109 -8.33 -10.43 28.00
C LEU A 109 -8.33 -9.51 29.24
N GLY A 110 -9.28 -8.58 29.37
CA GLY A 110 -9.31 -7.60 30.46
C GLY A 110 -8.17 -6.58 30.37
N LEU A 111 -7.79 -6.23 29.16
CA LEU A 111 -6.79 -5.20 28.86
C LEU A 111 -7.44 -3.81 28.76
N PRO A 112 -6.69 -2.72 28.97
CA PRO A 112 -7.17 -1.37 28.78
C PRO A 112 -7.71 -1.16 27.35
N PRO A 113 -8.78 -0.37 27.15
CA PRO A 113 -9.37 -0.14 25.82
C PRO A 113 -8.43 0.65 24.91
N ASP A 114 -7.57 1.46 25.48
CA ASP A 114 -6.65 2.33 24.78
C ASP A 114 -5.20 2.08 25.23
N GLY A 115 -4.27 2.59 24.45
CA GLY A 115 -2.85 2.53 24.76
C GLY A 115 -2.11 1.47 23.97
N ARG A 116 -0.80 1.59 24.02
CA ARG A 116 0.11 0.66 23.37
C ARG A 116 0.22 -0.63 24.18
N LEU A 117 0.12 -1.75 23.51
CA LEU A 117 0.34 -3.08 24.10
C LEU A 117 1.65 -3.67 23.60
N ASP A 118 2.28 -4.46 24.44
CA ASP A 118 3.38 -5.33 24.04
C ASP A 118 3.00 -6.81 24.18
N ALA A 119 3.82 -7.68 23.60
CA ALA A 119 3.57 -9.12 23.61
C ALA A 119 3.61 -9.70 25.05
N ALA A 120 4.40 -9.13 25.94
CA ALA A 120 4.49 -9.56 27.33
C ALA A 120 3.20 -9.25 28.10
N GLU A 121 2.62 -8.08 27.88
CA GLU A 121 1.32 -7.67 28.48
C GLU A 121 0.17 -8.54 27.99
N ILE A 122 0.10 -8.82 26.69
CA ILE A 122 -0.92 -9.69 26.09
C ILE A 122 -0.82 -11.11 26.68
N ASN A 123 0.36 -11.68 26.70
CA ASN A 123 0.58 -13.03 27.26
C ASN A 123 0.31 -13.10 28.75
N ALA A 124 0.65 -12.06 29.50
CA ALA A 124 0.34 -11.97 30.94
C ALA A 124 -1.16 -11.93 31.20
N ALA A 125 -1.89 -11.12 30.43
CA ALA A 125 -3.35 -11.02 30.49
C ALA A 125 -4.02 -12.36 30.15
N PHE A 126 -3.56 -13.02 29.10
CA PHE A 126 -4.02 -14.35 28.72
C PHE A 126 -3.83 -15.35 29.88
N ARG A 127 -2.63 -15.44 30.46
CA ARG A 127 -2.37 -16.35 31.59
C ARG A 127 -3.27 -16.10 32.79
N ARG A 128 -3.56 -14.82 33.11
CA ARG A 128 -4.49 -14.49 34.20
C ARG A 128 -5.90 -14.99 33.89
N ARG A 129 -6.39 -14.73 32.69
CA ARG A 129 -7.74 -15.16 32.28
C ARG A 129 -7.86 -16.66 32.11
N ALA A 130 -6.83 -17.32 31.58
CA ALA A 130 -6.80 -18.77 31.38
C ALA A 130 -6.99 -19.54 32.70
N LYS A 131 -6.47 -19.05 33.81
CA LYS A 131 -6.64 -19.70 35.13
C LYS A 131 -8.10 -19.79 35.57
N THR A 132 -8.95 -18.83 35.19
CA THR A 132 -10.37 -18.80 35.54
C THR A 132 -11.28 -19.37 34.45
N ALA A 133 -10.82 -19.33 33.21
CA ALA A 133 -11.58 -19.84 32.06
C ALA A 133 -11.40 -21.34 31.84
N HIS A 134 -10.38 -21.98 32.47
CA HIS A 134 -10.14 -23.40 32.32
C HIS A 134 -11.28 -24.23 32.93
N PRO A 135 -11.74 -25.32 32.26
CA PRO A 135 -12.83 -26.17 32.76
C PRO A 135 -12.62 -26.68 34.20
N ASP A 136 -11.37 -27.03 34.56
CA ASP A 136 -11.01 -27.49 35.90
C ASP A 136 -11.17 -26.42 36.98
N ALA A 137 -11.21 -25.15 36.61
CA ALA A 137 -11.38 -24.00 37.49
C ALA A 137 -12.84 -23.47 37.50
N GLY A 138 -13.77 -24.18 36.85
CA GLY A 138 -15.17 -23.79 36.74
C GLY A 138 -15.49 -22.88 35.53
N GLY A 139 -14.54 -22.73 34.60
CA GLY A 139 -14.74 -22.08 33.32
C GLY A 139 -15.36 -23.01 32.28
N SER A 140 -15.48 -22.53 31.04
CA SER A 140 -15.96 -23.29 29.90
C SER A 140 -14.93 -23.37 28.77
N ASP A 141 -15.03 -24.41 27.94
CA ASP A 141 -14.21 -24.53 26.74
C ASP A 141 -14.43 -23.35 25.78
N ALA A 142 -15.65 -22.79 25.74
CA ALA A 142 -15.98 -21.63 24.94
C ALA A 142 -15.26 -20.38 25.43
N ASP A 143 -15.19 -20.17 26.73
CA ASP A 143 -14.48 -19.01 27.33
C ASP A 143 -12.97 -19.13 27.11
N TYR A 144 -12.41 -20.32 27.29
CA TYR A 144 -11.00 -20.56 27.05
C TYR A 144 -10.62 -20.31 25.59
N ARG A 145 -11.44 -20.80 24.65
CA ARG A 145 -11.23 -20.58 23.22
C ARG A 145 -11.29 -19.10 22.87
N ARG A 146 -12.26 -18.38 23.40
CA ARG A 146 -12.43 -16.94 23.18
C ARG A 146 -11.20 -16.15 23.60
N ILE A 147 -10.63 -16.42 24.76
CA ILE A 147 -9.42 -15.73 25.22
C ILE A 147 -8.17 -16.14 24.46
N ALA A 148 -8.06 -17.38 24.00
CA ALA A 148 -6.97 -17.83 23.14
C ALA A 148 -6.98 -17.15 21.77
N GLU A 149 -8.17 -17.04 21.16
CA GLU A 149 -8.37 -16.32 19.91
C GLU A 149 -8.05 -14.82 20.06
N ALA A 150 -8.48 -14.20 21.15
CA ALA A 150 -8.16 -12.80 21.45
C ALA A 150 -6.65 -12.55 21.59
N ARG A 151 -5.94 -13.43 22.28
CA ARG A 151 -4.48 -13.35 22.40
C ARG A 151 -3.81 -13.43 21.01
N ASP A 152 -4.18 -14.43 20.25
CA ASP A 152 -3.56 -14.69 18.94
C ASP A 152 -3.82 -13.52 17.97
N ALA A 153 -5.04 -12.98 17.95
CA ALA A 153 -5.40 -11.80 17.16
C ALA A 153 -4.58 -10.56 17.56
N LEU A 154 -4.45 -10.27 18.85
CA LEU A 154 -3.66 -9.11 19.32
C LEU A 154 -2.15 -9.27 19.04
N LEU A 155 -1.61 -10.49 19.14
CA LEU A 155 -0.21 -10.75 18.79
C LEU A 155 0.04 -10.62 17.29
N GLU A 156 -0.90 -11.04 16.45
CA GLU A 156 -0.84 -10.89 15.00
C GLU A 156 -0.87 -9.39 14.61
N MET A 157 -1.78 -8.61 15.20
CA MET A 157 -1.83 -7.15 14.99
C MET A 157 -0.52 -6.46 15.38
N LEU A 158 0.14 -6.91 16.45
CA LEU A 158 1.45 -6.40 16.88
C LEU A 158 2.57 -6.75 15.89
N ALA A 159 2.54 -7.93 15.29
CA ALA A 159 3.52 -8.36 14.31
C ALA A 159 3.40 -7.61 12.98
N ASP A 160 2.17 -7.16 12.63
CA ASP A 160 1.88 -6.42 11.40
C ASP A 160 2.07 -4.89 11.54
N ALA A 161 2.33 -4.41 12.73
CA ALA A 161 2.51 -2.99 13.04
C ALA A 161 3.92 -2.46 12.69
#